data_894057aec66afb101cc856a059ef604d
#
_entry.id   894057aec66afb101cc856a059ef604d
#
_cell.length_a   1.000
_cell.length_b   1.000
_cell.length_c   1.000
_cell.angle_alpha   90.00
_cell.angle_beta   90.00
_cell.angle_gamma   90.00
#
_symmetry.space_group_name_H-M   'P 1'
#
loop_
_entity.id
_entity.type
_entity.pdbx_description
1 polymer ?
#
loop_
_entity_poly.entity_id
_entity_poly.type
_entity_poly.pdbx_seq_one_letter_code
_entity_poly.pdbx_strand_id
1 'polypeptide(L)'
;SYPLSGADGAAMNESVMITRAKAILPTVQEKSLLSAMEEVRPYLEWETLKVAADWMRRYAETPALAAENLDHVTQVASVYEYFTQTHPSLAPFLADGLYYNNLREAISPAVVKQLYPAVQKEKLSISELENWQGCPYKHFMRYGIRPAEMLEYTLRSDELGNVIHGCLEQFTRDLKTNPDWLEWDDAAICAQMDKYLEAEEIRWIDGARSAEARNKAVLRKMKNQSHKAGRFIIRQLRESKFQPSFNEVFFGEESKLFPPIYLDIDGQIIRIEGRIDRVDTWKNGSHLYARVIDYKSGSNTFDISRVWAGLDLQLMLYLRAVLGWNKGPMPAGVFYLSLKKPVVDEESLDDSVIEEAIAEQLLMDGVFIDDSEVIAALDEGAKEAKPQVIALKGRKKTEPDNSLSADLLEKLLDHTVHAAENCVRSVLDGDIRVFPIEGKERGGCEYCDYAAICRFENHRSGNRERTIDKMTWKAVKEALEKEEEGNA
;
A
#
# COMPACT_ATOMS: atom_id res chain seq x y z
N SER A 1 -20.97 -20.86 -5.17
CA SER A 1 -19.82 -21.29 -5.97
C SER A 1 -18.56 -21.33 -5.11
N TYR A 2 -17.61 -22.16 -5.48
CA TYR A 2 -16.29 -22.25 -4.84
C TYR A 2 -15.23 -22.55 -5.91
N PRO A 3 -14.02 -22.05 -5.78
CA PRO A 3 -12.93 -22.35 -6.68
C PRO A 3 -12.41 -23.78 -6.43
N LEU A 4 -11.98 -24.47 -7.49
CA LEU A 4 -11.33 -25.79 -7.41
C LEU A 4 -9.83 -25.68 -7.13
N SER A 5 -9.23 -24.52 -7.46
CA SER A 5 -7.84 -24.22 -7.19
C SER A 5 -7.67 -22.77 -6.75
N GLY A 6 -6.67 -22.52 -5.90
CA GLY A 6 -6.24 -21.18 -5.54
C GLY A 6 -5.48 -20.49 -6.68
N ALA A 7 -5.19 -19.20 -6.52
CA ALA A 7 -4.40 -18.43 -7.48
C ALA A 7 -2.96 -18.96 -7.65
N ASP A 8 -2.49 -19.72 -6.68
CA ASP A 8 -1.19 -20.41 -6.64
C ASP A 8 -1.23 -21.83 -7.27
N GLY A 9 -2.39 -22.24 -7.79
CA GLY A 9 -2.62 -23.58 -8.35
C GLY A 9 -2.86 -24.67 -7.30
N ALA A 10 -2.86 -24.36 -6.01
CA ALA A 10 -3.16 -25.33 -4.96
C ALA A 10 -4.64 -25.76 -5.03
N ALA A 11 -4.90 -27.05 -4.84
CA ALA A 11 -6.28 -27.56 -4.81
C ALA A 11 -7.04 -26.99 -3.60
N MET A 12 -8.23 -26.47 -3.83
CA MET A 12 -9.09 -25.95 -2.78
C MET A 12 -10.24 -26.92 -2.50
N ASN A 13 -10.50 -27.14 -1.22
CA ASN A 13 -11.63 -27.95 -0.78
C ASN A 13 -12.92 -27.12 -0.72
N GLU A 14 -14.05 -27.77 -0.98
CA GLU A 14 -15.34 -27.10 -0.81
C GLU A 14 -15.58 -26.73 0.66
N SER A 15 -16.25 -25.58 0.85
CA SER A 15 -16.65 -25.17 2.22
C SER A 15 -17.61 -26.18 2.85
N VAL A 16 -17.45 -26.41 4.15
CA VAL A 16 -18.37 -27.25 4.95
C VAL A 16 -19.83 -26.82 4.79
N MET A 17 -20.09 -25.53 4.53
CA MET A 17 -21.44 -25.03 4.26
C MET A 17 -22.02 -25.60 2.96
N ILE A 18 -21.20 -25.74 1.92
CA ILE A 18 -21.63 -26.31 0.62
C ILE A 18 -21.88 -27.81 0.79
N THR A 19 -21.00 -28.53 1.47
CA THR A 19 -21.20 -29.95 1.80
C THR A 19 -22.51 -30.18 2.57
N ARG A 20 -22.80 -29.31 3.55
CA ARG A 20 -24.09 -29.38 4.29
C ARG A 20 -25.28 -29.03 3.41
N ALA A 21 -25.17 -28.03 2.54
CA ALA A 21 -26.24 -27.67 1.61
C ALA A 21 -26.57 -28.85 0.66
N LYS A 22 -25.56 -29.54 0.13
CA LYS A 22 -25.73 -30.73 -0.70
C LYS A 22 -26.41 -31.88 0.08
N ALA A 23 -26.08 -32.05 1.35
CA ALA A 23 -26.71 -33.06 2.20
C ALA A 23 -28.21 -32.76 2.48
N ILE A 24 -28.59 -31.50 2.60
CA ILE A 24 -29.97 -31.07 2.82
C ILE A 24 -30.79 -31.06 1.51
N LEU A 25 -30.14 -30.73 0.40
CA LEU A 25 -30.74 -30.59 -0.92
C LEU A 25 -30.11 -31.60 -1.91
N PRO A 26 -30.45 -32.88 -1.83
CA PRO A 26 -29.78 -33.93 -2.64
C PRO A 26 -30.00 -33.80 -4.16
N THR A 27 -30.94 -32.95 -4.59
CA THR A 27 -31.21 -32.66 -6.01
C THR A 27 -30.30 -31.57 -6.59
N VAL A 28 -29.46 -30.90 -5.75
CA VAL A 28 -28.52 -29.88 -6.22
C VAL A 28 -27.45 -30.54 -7.09
N GLN A 29 -27.36 -30.09 -8.32
CA GLN A 29 -26.31 -30.50 -9.26
C GLN A 29 -25.13 -29.57 -9.17
N GLU A 30 -23.94 -30.12 -9.12
CA GLU A 30 -22.69 -29.39 -9.23
C GLU A 30 -22.29 -29.26 -10.69
N LYS A 31 -22.04 -28.04 -11.15
CA LYS A 31 -21.55 -27.75 -12.49
C LYS A 31 -20.24 -26.98 -12.41
N SER A 32 -19.28 -27.41 -13.23
CA SER A 32 -18.07 -26.61 -13.42
C SER A 32 -18.42 -25.29 -14.11
N LEU A 33 -17.86 -24.17 -13.65
CA LEU A 33 -18.05 -22.88 -14.31
C LEU A 33 -17.52 -22.92 -15.75
N LEU A 34 -16.43 -23.66 -15.99
CA LEU A 34 -15.87 -23.83 -17.33
C LEU A 34 -16.86 -24.56 -18.26
N SER A 35 -17.43 -25.68 -17.82
CA SER A 35 -18.45 -26.39 -18.62
C SER A 35 -19.78 -25.63 -18.69
N ALA A 36 -20.13 -24.85 -17.65
CA ALA A 36 -21.31 -24.00 -17.68
C ALA A 36 -21.17 -22.81 -18.64
N MET A 37 -19.97 -22.28 -18.83
CA MET A 37 -19.71 -21.22 -19.82
C MET A 37 -19.85 -21.75 -21.27
N GLU A 38 -19.58 -23.03 -21.51
CA GLU A 38 -19.83 -23.70 -22.79
C GLU A 38 -21.32 -23.98 -23.04
N GLU A 39 -22.10 -24.18 -21.96
CA GLU A 39 -23.53 -24.48 -22.01
C GLU A 39 -24.45 -23.27 -21.85
N VAL A 40 -23.97 -22.12 -21.40
CA VAL A 40 -24.79 -20.90 -21.18
C VAL A 40 -25.31 -20.44 -22.54
N ARG A 41 -26.54 -20.81 -22.85
CA ARG A 41 -27.33 -20.18 -23.91
C ARG A 41 -27.92 -18.90 -23.32
N PRO A 42 -27.47 -17.73 -23.74
CA PRO A 42 -28.04 -16.49 -23.27
C PRO A 42 -29.48 -16.38 -23.78
N TYR A 43 -30.43 -16.23 -22.88
CA TYR A 43 -31.85 -16.10 -23.22
C TYR A 43 -32.28 -14.63 -23.39
N LEU A 44 -31.46 -13.70 -22.87
CA LEU A 44 -31.72 -12.26 -22.97
C LEU A 44 -30.83 -11.66 -24.06
N GLU A 45 -31.42 -10.78 -24.85
CA GLU A 45 -30.76 -10.14 -25.99
C GLU A 45 -29.41 -9.49 -25.62
N TRP A 46 -29.40 -8.71 -24.56
CA TRP A 46 -28.18 -8.06 -24.05
C TRP A 46 -27.12 -9.03 -23.52
N GLU A 47 -27.54 -10.12 -22.88
CA GLU A 47 -26.60 -11.14 -22.42
C GLU A 47 -26.00 -11.92 -23.61
N THR A 48 -26.79 -12.17 -24.64
CA THR A 48 -26.33 -12.77 -25.90
C THR A 48 -25.28 -11.88 -26.56
N LEU A 49 -25.52 -10.58 -26.63
CA LEU A 49 -24.59 -9.61 -27.18
C LEU A 49 -23.26 -9.58 -26.42
N LYS A 50 -23.34 -9.57 -25.10
CA LYS A 50 -22.16 -9.60 -24.22
C LYS A 50 -21.27 -10.83 -24.47
N VAL A 51 -21.91 -12.01 -24.49
CA VAL A 51 -21.20 -13.27 -24.71
C VAL A 51 -20.60 -13.31 -26.12
N ALA A 52 -21.36 -12.88 -27.14
CA ALA A 52 -20.86 -12.81 -28.50
C ALA A 52 -19.67 -11.84 -28.63
N ALA A 53 -19.75 -10.66 -28.04
CA ALA A 53 -18.67 -9.66 -28.05
C ALA A 53 -17.38 -10.20 -27.40
N ASP A 54 -17.51 -10.94 -26.27
CA ASP A 54 -16.36 -11.55 -25.59
C ASP A 54 -15.71 -12.64 -26.47
N TRP A 55 -16.51 -13.51 -27.10
CA TRP A 55 -15.99 -14.52 -27.99
C TRP A 55 -15.38 -13.94 -29.27
N MET A 56 -16.02 -12.94 -29.87
CA MET A 56 -15.44 -12.21 -31.01
C MET A 56 -14.04 -11.68 -30.66
N ARG A 57 -13.90 -11.08 -29.50
CA ARG A 57 -12.63 -10.56 -29.02
C ARG A 57 -11.58 -11.66 -28.85
N ARG A 58 -11.94 -12.78 -28.18
CA ARG A 58 -11.06 -13.94 -28.01
C ARG A 58 -10.57 -14.52 -29.32
N TYR A 59 -11.45 -14.62 -30.31
CA TYR A 59 -11.09 -15.10 -31.63
C TYR A 59 -10.20 -14.15 -32.41
N ALA A 60 -10.41 -12.85 -32.24
CA ALA A 60 -9.52 -11.84 -32.82
C ALA A 60 -8.11 -11.88 -32.19
N GLU A 61 -8.03 -12.10 -30.88
CA GLU A 61 -6.76 -12.17 -30.14
C GLU A 61 -6.03 -13.52 -30.34
N THR A 62 -6.78 -14.60 -30.58
CA THR A 62 -6.23 -15.96 -30.75
C THR A 62 -6.79 -16.62 -31.98
N PRO A 63 -6.28 -16.30 -33.19
CA PRO A 63 -6.80 -16.87 -34.45
C PRO A 63 -6.76 -18.40 -34.52
N ALA A 64 -5.82 -19.05 -33.84
CA ALA A 64 -5.75 -20.50 -33.75
C ALA A 64 -7.00 -21.08 -33.06
N LEU A 65 -7.49 -20.43 -31.98
CA LEU A 65 -8.71 -20.84 -31.30
C LEU A 65 -9.94 -20.75 -32.22
N ALA A 66 -10.01 -19.76 -33.09
CA ALA A 66 -11.07 -19.61 -34.08
C ALA A 66 -11.02 -20.75 -35.14
N ALA A 67 -9.81 -21.11 -35.58
CA ALA A 67 -9.61 -22.18 -36.56
C ALA A 67 -10.00 -23.55 -36.00
N GLU A 68 -9.83 -23.80 -34.73
CA GLU A 68 -10.21 -25.05 -34.05
C GLU A 68 -11.71 -25.14 -33.75
N ASN A 69 -12.44 -24.03 -33.74
CA ASN A 69 -13.84 -23.94 -33.29
C ASN A 69 -14.77 -23.29 -34.32
N LEU A 70 -14.69 -23.69 -35.60
CA LEU A 70 -15.41 -23.05 -36.71
C LEU A 70 -16.93 -23.01 -36.52
N ASP A 71 -17.54 -24.04 -35.96
CA ASP A 71 -18.99 -24.06 -35.70
C ASP A 71 -19.41 -23.01 -34.72
N HIS A 72 -18.61 -22.80 -33.63
CA HIS A 72 -18.87 -21.78 -32.67
C HIS A 72 -18.57 -20.36 -33.21
N VAL A 73 -17.55 -20.20 -34.05
CA VAL A 73 -17.30 -18.95 -34.78
C VAL A 73 -18.51 -18.55 -35.61
N THR A 74 -19.11 -19.54 -36.32
CA THR A 74 -20.31 -19.33 -37.15
C THR A 74 -21.51 -18.90 -36.29
N GLN A 75 -21.69 -19.49 -35.11
CA GLN A 75 -22.74 -19.07 -34.17
C GLN A 75 -22.53 -17.63 -33.67
N VAL A 76 -21.32 -17.29 -33.27
CA VAL A 76 -20.97 -15.93 -32.85
C VAL A 76 -21.18 -14.93 -33.99
N ALA A 77 -20.77 -15.27 -35.20
CA ALA A 77 -20.99 -14.44 -36.39
C ALA A 77 -22.48 -14.21 -36.68
N SER A 78 -23.31 -15.24 -36.53
CA SER A 78 -24.77 -15.14 -36.72
C SER A 78 -25.42 -14.23 -35.67
N VAL A 79 -24.92 -14.23 -34.42
CA VAL A 79 -25.35 -13.32 -33.36
C VAL A 79 -24.97 -11.88 -33.75
N TYR A 80 -23.75 -11.66 -34.21
CA TYR A 80 -23.30 -10.36 -34.67
C TYR A 80 -24.16 -9.82 -35.83
N GLU A 81 -24.45 -10.67 -36.83
CA GLU A 81 -25.31 -10.31 -37.96
C GLU A 81 -26.73 -9.94 -37.50
N TYR A 82 -27.31 -10.71 -36.57
CA TYR A 82 -28.61 -10.38 -35.98
C TYR A 82 -28.63 -9.01 -35.36
N PHE A 83 -27.64 -8.68 -34.53
CA PHE A 83 -27.57 -7.38 -33.88
C PHE A 83 -27.29 -6.23 -34.83
N THR A 84 -26.51 -6.45 -35.91
CA THR A 84 -26.29 -5.41 -36.95
C THR A 84 -27.56 -5.08 -37.71
N GLN A 85 -28.46 -6.07 -37.87
CA GLN A 85 -29.76 -5.91 -38.53
C GLN A 85 -30.81 -5.30 -37.61
N THR A 86 -30.92 -5.77 -36.39
CA THR A 86 -31.94 -5.33 -35.41
C THR A 86 -31.56 -4.06 -34.66
N HIS A 87 -30.27 -3.86 -34.41
CA HIS A 87 -29.71 -2.71 -33.65
C HIS A 87 -28.49 -2.12 -34.40
N PRO A 88 -28.66 -1.50 -35.57
CA PRO A 88 -27.55 -1.06 -36.42
C PRO A 88 -26.67 -0.02 -35.75
N SER A 89 -27.15 0.71 -34.73
CA SER A 89 -26.35 1.64 -33.95
C SER A 89 -25.31 0.96 -33.03
N LEU A 90 -25.44 -0.34 -32.75
CA LEU A 90 -24.50 -1.08 -31.90
C LEU A 90 -23.33 -1.69 -32.69
N ALA A 91 -23.47 -1.89 -34.00
CA ALA A 91 -22.43 -2.49 -34.82
C ALA A 91 -21.09 -1.76 -34.77
N PRO A 92 -21.02 -0.41 -34.83
CA PRO A 92 -19.77 0.31 -34.66
C PRO A 92 -19.12 0.07 -33.30
N PHE A 93 -19.90 0.04 -32.22
CA PHE A 93 -19.38 -0.20 -30.86
C PHE A 93 -18.81 -1.61 -30.71
N LEU A 94 -19.41 -2.61 -31.34
CA LEU A 94 -18.89 -3.97 -31.35
C LEU A 94 -17.56 -4.05 -32.09
N ALA A 95 -17.49 -3.41 -33.28
CA ALA A 95 -16.27 -3.37 -34.07
C ALA A 95 -15.14 -2.63 -33.33
N ASP A 96 -15.44 -1.47 -32.74
CA ASP A 96 -14.49 -0.71 -31.94
C ASP A 96 -14.01 -1.52 -30.72
N GLY A 97 -14.91 -2.28 -30.07
CA GLY A 97 -14.59 -3.15 -28.94
C GLY A 97 -13.60 -4.27 -29.29
N LEU A 98 -13.63 -4.79 -30.51
CA LEU A 98 -12.69 -5.82 -30.97
C LEU A 98 -11.23 -5.32 -31.02
N TYR A 99 -11.06 -4.09 -31.37
CA TYR A 99 -9.74 -3.45 -31.54
C TYR A 99 -9.37 -2.54 -30.39
N TYR A 100 -10.25 -2.43 -29.36
CA TYR A 100 -9.94 -1.63 -28.19
C TYR A 100 -8.74 -2.21 -27.47
N ASN A 101 -7.75 -1.37 -27.31
CA ASN A 101 -6.60 -1.62 -26.47
C ASN A 101 -6.39 -0.38 -25.58
N ASN A 102 -5.85 -0.57 -24.40
CA ASN A 102 -5.54 0.52 -23.46
C ASN A 102 -4.26 1.28 -23.88
N LEU A 103 -4.09 1.52 -25.19
CA LEU A 103 -2.85 2.09 -25.75
C LEU A 103 -2.77 3.62 -25.71
N ARG A 104 -3.76 4.30 -25.13
CA ARG A 104 -3.61 5.75 -24.92
C ARG A 104 -2.60 6.00 -23.80
N GLU A 105 -1.41 6.41 -24.20
CA GLU A 105 -0.26 6.45 -23.31
C GLU A 105 -0.01 7.81 -22.68
N ALA A 106 -0.44 8.90 -23.32
CA ALA A 106 -0.17 10.25 -22.83
C ALA A 106 -1.26 11.27 -23.16
N ILE A 107 -1.31 12.31 -22.36
CA ILE A 107 -2.03 13.57 -22.59
C ILE A 107 -1.02 14.69 -22.78
N SER A 108 -1.39 15.77 -23.49
CA SER A 108 -0.46 16.87 -23.70
C SER A 108 -0.12 17.59 -22.38
N PRO A 109 1.10 18.17 -22.25
CA PRO A 109 1.49 18.94 -21.06
C PRO A 109 0.54 20.11 -20.75
N ALA A 110 -0.09 20.69 -21.76
CA ALA A 110 -1.10 21.73 -21.58
C ALA A 110 -2.33 21.21 -20.86
N VAL A 111 -2.76 19.97 -21.17
CA VAL A 111 -3.88 19.29 -20.49
C VAL A 111 -3.45 18.89 -19.06
N VAL A 112 -2.21 18.43 -18.87
CA VAL A 112 -1.65 18.13 -17.54
C VAL A 112 -1.79 19.33 -16.61
N LYS A 113 -1.34 20.52 -17.05
CA LYS A 113 -1.45 21.76 -16.27
C LYS A 113 -2.88 22.14 -15.92
N GLN A 114 -3.87 21.79 -16.75
CA GLN A 114 -5.27 22.06 -16.45
C GLN A 114 -5.90 21.03 -15.50
N LEU A 115 -5.54 19.76 -15.64
CA LEU A 115 -6.15 18.68 -14.91
C LEU A 115 -5.60 18.50 -13.49
N TYR A 116 -4.29 18.72 -13.31
CA TYR A 116 -3.63 18.43 -12.04
C TYR A 116 -3.43 19.71 -11.20
N PRO A 117 -4.24 19.94 -10.14
CA PRO A 117 -4.05 21.11 -9.27
C PRO A 117 -2.69 21.12 -8.58
N ALA A 118 -2.12 19.95 -8.31
CA ALA A 118 -0.80 19.79 -7.73
C ALA A 118 0.28 20.37 -8.63
N VAL A 119 0.22 20.10 -9.94
CA VAL A 119 1.13 20.66 -10.95
C VAL A 119 0.98 22.18 -11.06
N GLN A 120 -0.26 22.71 -11.01
CA GLN A 120 -0.50 24.16 -11.02
C GLN A 120 0.13 24.88 -9.82
N LYS A 121 0.17 24.20 -8.67
CA LYS A 121 0.73 24.72 -7.42
C LYS A 121 2.22 24.38 -7.25
N GLU A 122 2.81 23.70 -8.21
CA GLU A 122 4.20 23.19 -8.14
C GLU A 122 4.48 22.38 -6.88
N LYS A 123 3.49 21.56 -6.48
CA LYS A 123 3.47 20.85 -5.21
C LYS A 123 2.80 19.50 -5.38
N LEU A 124 3.50 18.42 -5.04
CA LEU A 124 2.96 17.06 -5.01
C LEU A 124 3.09 16.45 -3.60
N SER A 125 2.22 15.49 -3.32
CA SER A 125 2.32 14.66 -2.12
C SER A 125 3.05 13.35 -2.43
N ILE A 126 3.63 12.73 -1.41
CA ILE A 126 4.29 11.42 -1.55
C ILE A 126 3.26 10.37 -2.01
N SER A 127 2.03 10.43 -1.52
CA SER A 127 0.96 9.52 -1.94
C SER A 127 0.62 9.63 -3.43
N GLU A 128 0.74 10.83 -4.03
CA GLU A 128 0.59 11.00 -5.49
C GLU A 128 1.68 10.26 -6.24
N LEU A 129 2.94 10.38 -5.79
CA LEU A 129 4.07 9.69 -6.40
C LEU A 129 3.92 8.16 -6.31
N GLU A 130 3.59 7.64 -5.14
CA GLU A 130 3.37 6.20 -4.94
C GLU A 130 2.18 5.67 -5.75
N ASN A 131 1.10 6.45 -5.91
CA ASN A 131 -0.02 6.07 -6.77
C ASN A 131 0.39 6.02 -8.25
N TRP A 132 1.19 6.99 -8.74
CA TRP A 132 1.72 6.95 -10.10
C TRP A 132 2.64 5.75 -10.30
N GLN A 133 3.54 5.50 -9.35
CA GLN A 133 4.41 4.33 -9.36
C GLN A 133 3.64 3.02 -9.35
N GLY A 134 2.48 2.97 -8.71
CA GLY A 134 1.58 1.81 -8.75
C GLY A 134 0.96 1.60 -10.12
N CYS A 135 0.43 2.65 -10.73
CA CYS A 135 -0.12 2.68 -12.08
C CYS A 135 -0.37 4.13 -12.52
N PRO A 136 0.25 4.60 -13.64
CA PRO A 136 0.02 5.95 -14.16
C PRO A 136 -1.46 6.26 -14.43
N TYR A 137 -2.23 5.31 -14.95
CA TYR A 137 -3.66 5.47 -15.17
C TYR A 137 -4.45 5.64 -13.86
N LYS A 138 -4.11 4.89 -12.81
CA LYS A 138 -4.73 5.06 -11.49
C LYS A 138 -4.49 6.47 -10.94
N HIS A 139 -3.28 6.97 -11.08
CA HIS A 139 -2.93 8.34 -10.72
C HIS A 139 -3.74 9.36 -11.53
N PHE A 140 -3.83 9.19 -12.86
CA PHE A 140 -4.64 10.04 -13.74
C PHE A 140 -6.11 10.10 -13.30
N MET A 141 -6.71 8.95 -12.99
CA MET A 141 -8.09 8.91 -12.52
C MET A 141 -8.24 9.59 -11.16
N ARG A 142 -7.33 9.33 -10.22
CA ARG A 142 -7.45 9.81 -8.84
C ARG A 142 -7.16 11.30 -8.69
N TYR A 143 -6.14 11.81 -9.37
CA TYR A 143 -5.64 13.18 -9.17
C TYR A 143 -5.95 14.11 -10.35
N GLY A 144 -6.15 13.59 -11.55
CA GLY A 144 -6.55 14.32 -12.74
C GLY A 144 -8.06 14.42 -12.88
N ILE A 145 -8.72 13.31 -13.21
CA ILE A 145 -10.17 13.27 -13.48
C ILE A 145 -10.99 13.44 -12.19
N ARG A 146 -10.57 12.79 -11.10
CA ARG A 146 -11.18 12.87 -9.76
C ARG A 146 -12.68 12.56 -9.77
N PRO A 147 -13.08 11.38 -10.27
CA PRO A 147 -14.49 10.99 -10.25
C PRO A 147 -14.99 10.96 -8.82
N ALA A 148 -16.18 11.51 -8.58
CA ALA A 148 -16.81 11.46 -7.27
C ALA A 148 -17.31 10.03 -6.99
N GLU A 149 -16.91 9.47 -5.87
CA GLU A 149 -17.44 8.19 -5.39
C GLU A 149 -18.85 8.39 -4.81
N MET A 150 -19.72 7.41 -5.03
CA MET A 150 -21.00 7.37 -4.35
C MET A 150 -20.74 7.04 -2.87
N LEU A 151 -21.19 7.91 -1.99
CA LEU A 151 -21.02 7.72 -0.55
C LEU A 151 -21.88 6.52 -0.09
N GLU A 152 -21.21 5.49 0.40
CA GLU A 152 -21.86 4.38 1.09
C GLU A 152 -21.98 4.69 2.58
N TYR A 153 -23.07 4.21 3.21
CA TYR A 153 -23.31 4.38 4.65
C TYR A 153 -22.51 3.35 5.48
N THR A 154 -21.23 3.17 5.14
CA THR A 154 -20.29 2.27 5.82
C THR A 154 -19.11 3.06 6.36
N LEU A 155 -18.43 2.52 7.36
CA LEU A 155 -17.14 3.09 7.82
C LEU A 155 -16.08 2.77 6.80
N ARG A 156 -15.44 3.80 6.28
CA ARG A 156 -14.37 3.69 5.28
C ARG A 156 -13.03 3.41 5.96
N SER A 157 -12.15 2.74 5.25
CA SER A 157 -10.81 2.40 5.78
C SER A 157 -9.95 3.63 6.09
N ASP A 158 -10.13 4.73 5.32
CA ASP A 158 -9.44 6.00 5.55
C ASP A 158 -9.95 6.72 6.81
N GLU A 159 -11.27 6.72 7.06
CA GLU A 159 -11.87 7.26 8.30
C GLU A 159 -11.35 6.50 9.53
N LEU A 160 -11.30 5.16 9.45
CA LEU A 160 -10.77 4.32 10.53
C LEU A 160 -9.27 4.56 10.75
N GLY A 161 -8.51 4.76 9.65
CA GLY A 161 -7.10 5.17 9.70
C GLY A 161 -6.93 6.49 10.45
N ASN A 162 -7.72 7.51 10.11
CA ASN A 162 -7.66 8.83 10.75
C ASN A 162 -7.95 8.76 12.25
N VAL A 163 -8.96 7.96 12.67
CA VAL A 163 -9.29 7.76 14.08
C VAL A 163 -8.11 7.15 14.85
N ILE A 164 -7.48 6.11 14.32
CA ILE A 164 -6.37 5.45 15.00
C ILE A 164 -5.12 6.35 15.06
N HIS A 165 -4.80 7.07 13.97
CA HIS A 165 -3.69 8.00 13.92
C HIS A 165 -3.89 9.15 14.91
N GLY A 166 -5.07 9.77 14.95
CA GLY A 166 -5.40 10.81 15.92
C GLY A 166 -5.31 10.33 17.36
N CYS A 167 -5.78 9.11 17.65
CA CYS A 167 -5.64 8.49 18.96
C CYS A 167 -4.16 8.32 19.36
N LEU A 168 -3.32 7.81 18.47
CA LEU A 168 -1.89 7.61 18.72
C LEU A 168 -1.12 8.95 18.82
N GLU A 169 -1.52 9.94 18.04
CA GLU A 169 -0.98 11.30 18.13
C GLU A 169 -1.22 11.90 19.54
N GLN A 170 -2.48 11.87 20.00
CA GLN A 170 -2.82 12.39 21.32
C GLN A 170 -2.09 11.64 22.44
N PHE A 171 -2.09 10.31 22.35
CA PHE A 171 -1.39 9.45 23.30
C PHE A 171 0.10 9.80 23.39
N THR A 172 0.82 9.81 22.28
CA THR A 172 2.25 10.10 22.24
C THR A 172 2.59 11.55 22.58
N ARG A 173 1.67 12.50 22.34
CA ARG A 173 1.80 13.90 22.76
C ARG A 173 1.74 14.03 24.28
N ASP A 174 0.80 13.35 24.91
CA ASP A 174 0.63 13.40 26.37
C ASP A 174 1.80 12.74 27.11
N LEU A 175 2.42 11.71 26.54
CA LEU A 175 3.63 11.09 27.13
C LEU A 175 4.78 12.09 27.31
N LYS A 176 4.85 13.15 26.52
CA LYS A 176 5.90 14.20 26.67
C LYS A 176 5.68 15.06 27.91
N THR A 177 4.44 15.26 28.31
CA THR A 177 4.08 16.20 29.39
C THR A 177 3.76 15.51 30.69
N ASN A 178 3.48 14.22 30.66
CA ASN A 178 3.13 13.42 31.84
C ASN A 178 4.18 12.33 32.08
N PRO A 179 5.12 12.50 33.00
CA PRO A 179 6.14 11.51 33.30
C PRO A 179 5.60 10.25 33.98
N ASP A 180 4.36 10.26 34.48
CA ASP A 180 3.76 9.13 35.21
C ASP A 180 3.60 7.86 34.34
N TRP A 181 3.69 8.00 33.01
CA TRP A 181 3.61 6.87 32.08
C TRP A 181 4.68 5.79 32.33
N LEU A 182 5.78 6.14 32.98
CA LEU A 182 6.84 5.18 33.34
C LEU A 182 6.29 4.09 34.27
N GLU A 183 5.33 4.44 35.14
CA GLU A 183 4.72 3.57 36.11
C GLU A 183 3.36 2.99 35.69
N TRP A 184 2.88 3.31 34.47
CA TRP A 184 1.59 2.80 34.01
C TRP A 184 1.61 1.29 33.82
N ASP A 185 0.63 0.64 34.44
CA ASP A 185 0.29 -0.74 34.15
C ASP A 185 -0.58 -0.87 32.88
N ASP A 186 -0.86 -2.09 32.50
CA ASP A 186 -1.68 -2.38 31.32
C ASP A 186 -3.08 -1.77 31.38
N ALA A 187 -3.68 -1.70 32.58
CA ALA A 187 -5.01 -1.12 32.74
C ALA A 187 -5.00 0.39 32.55
N ALA A 188 -3.99 1.07 33.09
CA ALA A 188 -3.80 2.51 32.90
C ALA A 188 -3.55 2.87 31.43
N ILE A 189 -2.70 2.10 30.75
CA ILE A 189 -2.44 2.28 29.29
C ILE A 189 -3.74 2.16 28.50
N CYS A 190 -4.51 1.07 28.73
CA CYS A 190 -5.77 0.84 28.04
C CYS A 190 -6.79 1.96 28.31
N ALA A 191 -6.90 2.43 29.55
CA ALA A 191 -7.82 3.51 29.90
C ALA A 191 -7.48 4.84 29.20
N GLN A 192 -6.20 5.17 29.07
CA GLN A 192 -5.77 6.35 28.31
C GLN A 192 -6.06 6.19 26.82
N MET A 193 -5.78 5.02 26.24
CA MET A 193 -6.10 4.75 24.83
C MET A 193 -7.60 4.86 24.54
N ASP A 194 -8.45 4.33 25.43
CA ASP A 194 -9.90 4.44 25.31
C ASP A 194 -10.37 5.91 25.27
N LYS A 195 -9.84 6.73 26.17
CA LYS A 195 -10.16 8.17 26.23
C LYS A 195 -9.88 8.88 24.91
N TYR A 196 -8.70 8.63 24.31
CA TYR A 196 -8.34 9.28 23.04
C TYR A 196 -9.08 8.69 21.85
N LEU A 197 -9.31 7.38 21.86
CA LEU A 197 -10.08 6.73 20.81
C LEU A 197 -11.53 7.25 20.75
N GLU A 198 -12.19 7.37 21.89
CA GLU A 198 -13.54 7.92 21.99
C GLU A 198 -13.62 9.39 21.48
N ALA A 199 -12.61 10.20 21.79
CA ALA A 199 -12.53 11.58 21.31
C ALA A 199 -12.42 11.64 19.78
N GLU A 200 -11.59 10.78 19.18
CA GLU A 200 -11.42 10.74 17.73
C GLU A 200 -12.60 10.07 17.00
N GLU A 201 -13.26 9.09 17.62
CA GLU A 201 -14.52 8.52 17.09
C GLU A 201 -15.58 9.60 16.95
N ILE A 202 -15.76 10.45 17.96
CA ILE A 202 -16.72 11.56 17.91
C ILE A 202 -16.36 12.55 16.81
N ARG A 203 -15.08 12.77 16.57
CA ARG A 203 -14.59 13.72 15.56
C ARG A 203 -14.79 13.25 14.12
N TRP A 204 -14.57 11.96 13.85
CA TRP A 204 -14.52 11.41 12.49
C TRP A 204 -15.74 10.59 12.10
N ILE A 205 -16.48 10.06 13.06
CA ILE A 205 -17.58 9.12 12.81
C ILE A 205 -18.89 9.71 13.30
N ASP A 206 -19.85 9.80 12.38
CA ASP A 206 -21.23 10.19 12.72
C ASP A 206 -21.84 9.19 13.73
N GLY A 207 -22.48 9.70 14.78
CA GLY A 207 -23.11 8.90 15.82
C GLY A 207 -24.16 7.91 15.30
N ALA A 208 -24.84 8.21 14.20
CA ALA A 208 -25.79 7.28 13.57
C ALA A 208 -25.05 6.07 12.95
N ARG A 209 -23.90 6.31 12.30
CA ARG A 209 -23.06 5.22 11.75
C ARG A 209 -22.40 4.40 12.84
N SER A 210 -21.95 5.01 13.94
CA SER A 210 -21.34 4.29 15.06
C SER A 210 -22.32 3.39 15.80
N ALA A 211 -23.61 3.72 15.78
CA ALA A 211 -24.68 2.95 16.45
C ALA A 211 -25.01 1.63 15.74
N GLU A 212 -24.67 1.47 14.47
CA GLU A 212 -24.95 0.26 13.69
C GLU A 212 -24.17 -0.96 14.20
N ALA A 213 -24.81 -2.13 14.25
CA ALA A 213 -24.23 -3.34 14.83
C ALA A 213 -22.93 -3.79 14.13
N ARG A 214 -22.87 -3.67 12.80
CA ARG A 214 -21.66 -3.98 11.99
C ARG A 214 -20.52 -3.03 12.36
N ASN A 215 -20.80 -1.74 12.44
CA ASN A 215 -19.82 -0.72 12.74
C ASN A 215 -19.31 -0.83 14.18
N LYS A 216 -20.18 -1.17 15.13
CA LYS A 216 -19.75 -1.49 16.52
C LYS A 216 -18.75 -2.64 16.60
N ALA A 217 -18.85 -3.63 15.72
CA ALA A 217 -17.86 -4.72 15.66
C ALA A 217 -16.50 -4.22 15.12
N VAL A 218 -16.52 -3.34 14.14
CA VAL A 218 -15.32 -2.69 13.60
C VAL A 218 -14.65 -1.82 14.65
N LEU A 219 -15.41 -0.97 15.35
CA LEU A 219 -14.91 -0.09 16.41
C LEU A 219 -14.31 -0.90 17.58
N ARG A 220 -14.95 -2.00 17.98
CA ARG A 220 -14.36 -2.93 18.99
C ARG A 220 -13.02 -3.51 18.54
N LYS A 221 -12.89 -3.87 17.25
CA LYS A 221 -11.61 -4.33 16.71
C LYS A 221 -10.56 -3.22 16.76
N MET A 222 -10.93 -2.01 16.41
CA MET A 222 -10.06 -0.82 16.48
C MET A 222 -9.62 -0.54 17.92
N LYS A 223 -10.53 -0.61 18.90
CA LYS A 223 -10.20 -0.48 20.32
C LYS A 223 -9.13 -1.50 20.75
N ASN A 224 -9.27 -2.76 20.37
CA ASN A 224 -8.27 -3.78 20.67
C ASN A 224 -6.92 -3.50 19.97
N GLN A 225 -6.93 -2.92 18.78
CA GLN A 225 -5.71 -2.51 18.07
C GLN A 225 -5.04 -1.33 18.78
N SER A 226 -5.80 -0.31 19.19
CA SER A 226 -5.28 0.85 19.91
C SER A 226 -4.65 0.45 21.26
N HIS A 227 -5.27 -0.44 22.03
CA HIS A 227 -4.70 -0.98 23.28
C HIS A 227 -3.34 -1.64 23.06
N LYS A 228 -3.22 -2.47 22.01
CA LYS A 228 -1.95 -3.11 21.66
C LYS A 228 -0.89 -2.10 21.25
N ALA A 229 -1.27 -1.13 20.43
CA ALA A 229 -0.37 -0.04 20.02
C ALA A 229 0.12 0.76 21.22
N GLY A 230 -0.76 1.12 22.16
CA GLY A 230 -0.40 1.82 23.38
C GLY A 230 0.63 1.07 24.22
N ARG A 231 0.38 -0.24 24.49
CA ARG A 231 1.32 -1.10 25.21
C ARG A 231 2.68 -1.18 24.50
N PHE A 232 2.66 -1.35 23.18
CA PHE A 232 3.90 -1.43 22.42
C PHE A 232 4.67 -0.11 22.46
N ILE A 233 3.99 1.04 22.32
CA ILE A 233 4.64 2.37 22.42
C ILE A 233 5.28 2.57 23.78
N ILE A 234 4.59 2.23 24.88
CA ILE A 234 5.16 2.34 26.23
C ILE A 234 6.39 1.43 26.39
N ARG A 235 6.28 0.17 25.94
CA ARG A 235 7.42 -0.76 25.94
C ARG A 235 8.59 -0.20 25.14
N GLN A 236 8.33 0.28 23.90
CA GLN A 236 9.32 0.90 23.05
C GLN A 236 10.04 2.05 23.70
N LEU A 237 9.31 2.91 24.45
CA LEU A 237 9.91 4.07 25.12
C LEU A 237 10.71 3.67 26.36
N ARG A 238 10.38 2.55 27.01
CA ARG A 238 11.15 2.00 28.12
C ARG A 238 12.47 1.37 27.68
N GLU A 239 12.47 0.71 26.52
CA GLU A 239 13.62 -0.02 25.97
C GLU A 239 14.48 0.82 25.01
N SER A 240 14.10 2.06 24.73
CA SER A 240 14.77 2.95 23.79
C SER A 240 15.16 4.27 24.43
N LYS A 241 16.30 4.82 24.04
CA LYS A 241 16.71 6.18 24.44
C LYS A 241 16.05 7.28 23.60
N PHE A 242 15.43 6.89 22.47
CA PHE A 242 14.71 7.83 21.63
C PHE A 242 13.38 8.23 22.24
N GLN A 243 13.11 9.53 22.27
CA GLN A 243 11.87 10.09 22.82
C GLN A 243 11.05 10.77 21.72
N PRO A 244 9.70 10.68 21.73
CA PRO A 244 8.84 11.36 20.81
C PRO A 244 9.07 12.86 20.82
N SER A 245 9.49 13.44 19.71
CA SER A 245 9.74 14.87 19.58
C SER A 245 8.66 15.60 18.81
N PHE A 246 8.15 14.98 17.74
CA PHE A 246 7.10 15.54 16.91
C PHE A 246 6.12 14.45 16.52
N ASN A 247 4.82 14.82 16.50
CA ASN A 247 3.73 13.94 16.06
C ASN A 247 2.90 14.70 15.03
N GLU A 248 2.43 14.01 13.98
CA GLU A 248 1.63 14.59 12.90
C GLU A 248 2.19 15.91 12.39
N VAL A 249 3.53 15.96 12.24
CA VAL A 249 4.23 17.18 11.91
C VAL A 249 4.28 17.41 10.41
N PHE A 250 3.88 18.60 9.98
CA PHE A 250 3.94 19.00 8.58
C PHE A 250 5.39 19.36 8.19
N PHE A 251 5.82 18.85 7.03
CA PHE A 251 7.00 19.33 6.31
C PHE A 251 6.56 19.97 4.99
N GLY A 252 7.13 21.12 4.70
CA GLY A 252 6.72 21.92 3.55
C GLY A 252 7.10 23.39 3.70
N GLU A 253 6.74 24.22 2.74
CA GLU A 253 7.13 25.61 2.69
C GLU A 253 6.59 26.44 3.87
N GLU A 254 5.40 26.12 4.37
CA GLU A 254 4.80 26.78 5.52
C GLU A 254 5.33 26.26 6.86
N SER A 255 6.12 25.20 6.85
CA SER A 255 6.67 24.60 8.07
C SER A 255 7.87 25.42 8.59
N LYS A 256 7.85 25.70 9.88
CA LYS A 256 9.00 26.33 10.58
C LYS A 256 10.06 25.32 11.01
N LEU A 257 9.78 24.02 10.86
CA LEU A 257 10.62 22.93 11.37
C LEU A 257 11.30 22.17 10.24
N PHE A 258 10.51 21.57 9.38
CA PHE A 258 11.00 20.70 8.32
C PHE A 258 10.70 21.31 6.95
N PRO A 259 11.73 21.61 6.12
CA PRO A 259 11.54 22.19 4.82
C PRO A 259 10.89 21.19 3.86
N PRO A 260 10.31 21.66 2.74
CA PRO A 260 9.90 20.78 1.66
C PRO A 260 11.11 20.15 0.99
N ILE A 261 10.90 19.04 0.31
CA ILE A 261 11.91 18.48 -0.59
C ILE A 261 11.74 19.13 -1.95
N TYR A 262 12.77 19.79 -2.44
CA TYR A 262 12.77 20.45 -3.74
C TYR A 262 13.33 19.48 -4.79
N LEU A 263 12.57 19.28 -5.86
CA LEU A 263 12.97 18.51 -7.04
C LEU A 263 13.13 19.47 -8.21
N ASP A 264 14.27 19.43 -8.89
CA ASP A 264 14.50 20.19 -10.11
C ASP A 264 14.21 19.31 -11.34
N ILE A 265 13.12 19.61 -12.01
CA ILE A 265 12.70 18.89 -13.21
C ILE A 265 12.90 19.81 -14.41
N ASP A 266 14.07 19.70 -15.04
CA ASP A 266 14.44 20.45 -16.23
C ASP A 266 14.29 21.98 -16.06
N GLY A 267 14.66 22.48 -14.87
CA GLY A 267 14.57 23.90 -14.49
C GLY A 267 13.23 24.32 -13.87
N GLN A 268 12.26 23.42 -13.76
CA GLN A 268 11.04 23.64 -13.02
C GLN A 268 11.18 23.04 -11.61
N ILE A 269 11.07 23.86 -10.58
CA ILE A 269 11.14 23.39 -9.17
C ILE A 269 9.78 22.92 -8.72
N ILE A 270 9.70 21.64 -8.34
CA ILE A 270 8.51 21.03 -7.76
C ILE A 270 8.81 20.69 -6.29
N ARG A 271 7.86 20.99 -5.41
CA ARG A 271 7.97 20.72 -3.98
C ARG A 271 7.23 19.44 -3.61
N ILE A 272 7.89 18.60 -2.83
CA ILE A 272 7.22 17.51 -2.14
C ILE A 272 6.95 17.95 -0.71
N GLU A 273 5.70 17.88 -0.30
CA GLU A 273 5.23 18.25 1.03
C GLU A 273 4.35 17.14 1.60
N GLY A 274 4.25 17.10 2.92
CA GLY A 274 3.44 16.07 3.57
C GLY A 274 3.43 16.18 5.08
N ARG A 275 2.95 15.14 5.72
CA ARG A 275 2.83 15.04 7.16
C ARG A 275 3.50 13.75 7.63
N ILE A 276 4.35 13.87 8.64
CA ILE A 276 5.09 12.77 9.24
C ILE A 276 4.37 12.37 10.51
N ASP A 277 4.00 11.11 10.65
CA ASP A 277 3.23 10.62 11.79
C ASP A 277 3.98 10.85 13.10
N ARG A 278 5.27 10.44 13.15
CA ARG A 278 6.07 10.60 14.36
C ARG A 278 7.56 10.71 14.05
N VAL A 279 8.22 11.66 14.72
CA VAL A 279 9.67 11.79 14.74
C VAL A 279 10.15 11.73 16.19
N ASP A 280 11.01 10.77 16.48
CA ASP A 280 11.68 10.67 17.78
C ASP A 280 13.12 11.12 17.65
N THR A 281 13.64 11.72 18.70
CA THR A 281 15.03 12.16 18.76
C THR A 281 15.75 11.63 19.99
N TRP A 282 17.06 11.47 19.84
CA TRP A 282 17.97 11.12 20.91
C TRP A 282 19.22 12.02 20.84
N LYS A 283 19.59 12.60 21.96
CA LYS A 283 20.78 13.43 22.07
C LYS A 283 21.91 12.63 22.71
N ASN A 284 23.03 12.48 21.98
CA ASN A 284 24.25 11.85 22.47
C ASN A 284 25.42 12.86 22.39
N GLY A 285 25.81 13.41 23.52
CA GLY A 285 26.79 14.48 23.56
C GLY A 285 26.35 15.71 22.75
N SER A 286 27.11 16.05 21.71
CA SER A 286 26.81 17.14 20.77
C SER A 286 25.91 16.72 19.61
N HIS A 287 25.71 15.42 19.36
CA HIS A 287 24.97 14.92 18.24
C HIS A 287 23.50 14.74 18.60
N LEU A 288 22.64 15.12 17.67
CA LEU A 288 21.20 14.89 17.72
C LEU A 288 20.87 13.83 16.67
N TYR A 289 20.33 12.69 17.08
CA TYR A 289 19.86 11.64 16.19
C TYR A 289 18.35 11.69 16.04
N ALA A 290 17.85 11.38 14.85
CA ALA A 290 16.42 11.32 14.58
C ALA A 290 16.03 9.97 13.93
N ARG A 291 14.89 9.43 14.36
CA ARG A 291 14.21 8.33 13.68
C ARG A 291 12.82 8.75 13.28
N VAL A 292 12.34 8.22 12.16
CA VAL A 292 10.98 8.42 11.65
C VAL A 292 10.18 7.15 11.85
N ILE A 293 8.94 7.29 12.32
CA ILE A 293 8.01 6.18 12.53
C ILE A 293 6.70 6.53 11.82
N ASP A 294 6.19 5.58 11.03
CA ASP A 294 4.92 5.69 10.35
C ASP A 294 3.99 4.53 10.78
N TYR A 295 2.75 4.86 11.12
CA TYR A 295 1.78 3.90 11.63
C TYR A 295 1.01 3.25 10.49
N LYS A 296 1.00 1.92 10.44
CA LYS A 296 0.28 1.18 9.40
C LYS A 296 -0.82 0.30 9.98
N SER A 297 -2.06 0.59 9.62
CA SER A 297 -3.23 -0.20 10.02
C SER A 297 -3.30 -1.58 9.35
N GLY A 298 -2.58 -1.76 8.23
CA GLY A 298 -2.48 -3.00 7.46
C GLY A 298 -1.25 -3.85 7.78
N SER A 299 -1.02 -4.89 6.97
CA SER A 299 0.14 -5.81 7.05
C SER A 299 1.37 -5.27 6.32
N ASN A 300 1.58 -3.96 6.34
CA ASN A 300 2.72 -3.37 5.66
C ASN A 300 4.00 -3.69 6.43
N THR A 301 4.92 -4.35 5.75
CA THR A 301 6.29 -4.58 6.19
C THR A 301 7.21 -3.73 5.33
N PHE A 302 8.37 -3.39 5.85
CA PHE A 302 9.39 -2.70 5.07
C PHE A 302 9.99 -3.67 4.06
N ASP A 303 9.82 -3.36 2.77
CA ASP A 303 10.36 -4.15 1.66
C ASP A 303 11.34 -3.30 0.86
N ILE A 304 12.62 -3.65 0.94
CA ILE A 304 13.68 -2.93 0.24
C ILE A 304 13.53 -3.00 -1.29
N SER A 305 12.91 -4.07 -1.82
CA SER A 305 12.63 -4.18 -3.26
C SER A 305 11.65 -3.09 -3.72
N ARG A 306 10.65 -2.81 -2.88
CA ARG A 306 9.64 -1.78 -3.17
C ARG A 306 10.21 -0.37 -3.03
N VAL A 307 11.07 -0.14 -2.04
CA VAL A 307 11.80 1.12 -1.89
C VAL A 307 12.69 1.35 -3.11
N TRP A 308 13.46 0.34 -3.52
CA TRP A 308 14.31 0.40 -4.71
C TRP A 308 13.53 0.66 -5.99
N ALA A 309 12.36 0.07 -6.14
CA ALA A 309 11.47 0.27 -7.28
C ALA A 309 10.68 1.61 -7.23
N GLY A 310 10.87 2.45 -6.22
CA GLY A 310 10.17 3.72 -6.05
C GLY A 310 8.70 3.60 -5.65
N LEU A 311 8.28 2.45 -5.12
CA LEU A 311 6.90 2.17 -4.73
C LEU A 311 6.57 2.51 -3.28
N ASP A 312 7.57 2.47 -2.40
CA ASP A 312 7.47 2.81 -0.98
C ASP A 312 8.45 3.94 -0.68
N LEU A 313 8.11 5.15 -1.12
CA LEU A 313 8.95 6.35 -0.98
C LEU A 313 8.77 7.04 0.38
N GLN A 314 7.65 6.81 1.05
CA GLN A 314 7.16 7.59 2.19
C GLN A 314 8.19 7.74 3.30
N LEU A 315 8.70 6.64 3.85
CA LEU A 315 9.62 6.67 4.98
C LEU A 315 10.95 7.35 4.64
N MET A 316 11.46 7.08 3.44
CA MET A 316 12.75 7.63 3.00
C MET A 316 12.66 9.14 2.77
N LEU A 317 11.61 9.60 2.10
CA LEU A 317 11.38 11.04 1.87
C LEU A 317 11.04 11.76 3.19
N TYR A 318 10.36 11.12 4.14
CA TYR A 318 10.15 11.68 5.47
C TYR A 318 11.49 11.89 6.20
N LEU A 319 12.38 10.90 6.16
CA LEU A 319 13.71 11.06 6.75
C LEU A 319 14.50 12.19 6.05
N ARG A 320 14.45 12.26 4.72
CA ARG A 320 15.09 13.34 3.96
C ARG A 320 14.60 14.71 4.40
N ALA A 321 13.31 14.90 4.61
CA ALA A 321 12.74 16.14 5.13
C ALA A 321 13.22 16.44 6.57
N VAL A 322 13.27 15.43 7.44
CA VAL A 322 13.73 15.57 8.83
C VAL A 322 15.22 15.97 8.88
N LEU A 323 16.04 15.38 8.02
CA LEU A 323 17.47 15.73 7.93
C LEU A 323 17.70 17.18 7.46
N GLY A 324 16.76 17.78 6.73
CA GLY A 324 16.74 19.20 6.36
C GLY A 324 16.43 20.14 7.53
N TRP A 325 16.15 19.64 8.73
CA TRP A 325 15.92 20.49 9.89
C TRP A 325 17.16 21.29 10.27
N ASN A 326 16.99 22.57 10.59
CA ASN A 326 18.09 23.50 10.93
C ASN A 326 18.94 23.09 12.14
N LYS A 327 18.50 22.12 12.95
CA LYS A 327 19.30 21.54 14.03
C LYS A 327 20.28 20.47 13.57
N GLY A 328 20.28 20.10 12.28
CA GLY A 328 21.20 19.15 11.69
C GLY A 328 21.17 17.78 12.36
N PRO A 329 20.01 17.11 12.48
CA PRO A 329 19.98 15.78 13.06
C PRO A 329 20.72 14.77 12.17
N MET A 330 21.34 13.78 12.81
CA MET A 330 21.90 12.63 12.14
C MET A 330 20.81 11.55 12.00
N PRO A 331 20.81 10.77 10.92
CA PRO A 331 19.83 9.70 10.75
C PRO A 331 20.09 8.58 11.75
N ALA A 332 19.03 8.06 12.38
CA ALA A 332 19.10 6.83 13.15
C ALA A 332 18.38 5.68 12.44
N GLY A 333 17.30 5.97 11.72
CA GLY A 333 16.56 5.00 10.94
C GLY A 333 15.13 5.42 10.65
N VAL A 334 14.45 4.59 9.88
CA VAL A 334 13.03 4.73 9.52
C VAL A 334 12.30 3.42 9.75
N PHE A 335 11.06 3.49 10.25
CA PHE A 335 10.35 2.30 10.69
C PHE A 335 8.85 2.38 10.40
N TYR A 336 8.26 1.25 10.03
CA TYR A 336 6.82 1.02 10.11
C TYR A 336 6.47 0.41 11.47
N LEU A 337 5.46 0.94 12.12
CA LEU A 337 4.79 0.32 13.24
C LEU A 337 3.46 -0.28 12.76
N SER A 338 3.41 -1.60 12.65
CA SER A 338 2.20 -2.31 12.25
C SER A 338 1.21 -2.40 13.41
N LEU A 339 -0.02 -1.92 13.17
CA LEU A 339 -1.14 -2.00 14.11
C LEU A 339 -2.00 -3.24 13.87
N LYS A 340 -1.64 -4.09 12.91
CA LYS A 340 -2.35 -5.33 12.60
C LYS A 340 -2.31 -6.29 13.78
N LYS A 341 -3.40 -7.02 13.97
CA LYS A 341 -3.40 -8.13 14.95
C LYS A 341 -2.39 -9.18 14.50
N PRO A 342 -1.40 -9.54 15.34
CA PRO A 342 -0.52 -10.66 15.06
C PRO A 342 -1.34 -11.93 14.84
N VAL A 343 -0.95 -12.71 13.84
CA VAL A 343 -1.48 -14.05 13.58
C VAL A 343 -0.29 -14.99 13.71
N VAL A 344 -0.37 -15.87 14.68
CA VAL A 344 0.66 -16.87 14.94
C VAL A 344 0.15 -18.18 14.38
N ASP A 345 0.94 -18.79 13.52
CA ASP A 345 0.72 -20.12 12.95
C ASP A 345 1.80 -21.03 13.51
N GLU A 346 1.63 -21.39 14.80
CA GLU A 346 2.57 -22.24 15.53
C GLU A 346 1.95 -23.60 15.79
N GLU A 347 2.71 -24.64 15.59
CA GLU A 347 2.32 -26.02 15.93
C GLU A 347 2.30 -26.26 17.44
N SER A 348 3.01 -25.43 18.21
CA SER A 348 3.07 -25.51 19.66
C SER A 348 1.90 -24.76 20.32
N LEU A 349 1.25 -25.37 21.26
CA LEU A 349 0.26 -24.77 22.16
C LEU A 349 0.87 -24.20 23.44
N ASP A 350 2.20 -24.06 23.49
CA ASP A 350 2.89 -23.46 24.63
C ASP A 350 2.70 -21.94 24.60
N ASP A 351 2.08 -21.39 25.63
CA ASP A 351 1.78 -19.96 25.73
C ASP A 351 3.03 -19.09 25.63
N SER A 352 4.17 -19.55 26.13
CA SER A 352 5.43 -18.77 26.04
C SER A 352 5.95 -18.65 24.61
N VAL A 353 5.82 -19.69 23.78
CA VAL A 353 6.19 -19.68 22.37
C VAL A 353 5.26 -18.74 21.58
N ILE A 354 3.96 -18.79 21.89
CA ILE A 354 2.96 -17.94 21.26
C ILE A 354 3.21 -16.46 21.62
N GLU A 355 3.50 -16.16 22.88
CA GLU A 355 3.79 -14.80 23.33
C GLU A 355 5.07 -14.25 22.68
N GLU A 356 6.11 -15.06 22.52
CA GLU A 356 7.35 -14.67 21.85
C GLU A 356 7.11 -14.38 20.36
N ALA A 357 6.39 -15.26 19.66
CA ALA A 357 6.03 -15.07 18.27
C ALA A 357 5.14 -13.83 18.05
N ILE A 358 4.22 -13.54 18.97
CA ILE A 358 3.43 -12.29 18.96
C ILE A 358 4.34 -11.08 19.17
N ALA A 359 5.25 -11.15 20.11
CA ALA A 359 6.17 -10.05 20.41
C ALA A 359 7.07 -9.74 19.21
N GLU A 360 7.57 -10.75 18.50
CA GLU A 360 8.39 -10.59 17.30
C GLU A 360 7.62 -9.90 16.16
N GLN A 361 6.35 -10.23 15.96
CA GLN A 361 5.50 -9.58 14.94
C GLN A 361 5.14 -8.12 15.26
N LEU A 362 5.33 -7.68 16.48
CA LEU A 362 5.07 -6.29 16.89
C LEU A 362 6.31 -5.40 16.76
N LEU A 363 7.49 -5.96 16.49
CA LEU A 363 8.70 -5.17 16.30
C LEU A 363 8.54 -4.21 15.11
N MET A 364 9.09 -3.01 15.26
CA MET A 364 9.10 -2.03 14.17
C MET A 364 10.00 -2.50 13.04
N ASP A 365 9.46 -2.53 11.82
CA ASP A 365 10.15 -2.99 10.63
C ASP A 365 10.68 -1.81 9.81
N GLY A 366 11.97 -1.82 9.46
CA GLY A 366 12.56 -0.71 8.74
C GLY A 366 14.05 -0.88 8.45
N VAL A 367 14.71 0.24 8.22
CA VAL A 367 16.15 0.35 8.00
C VAL A 367 16.75 1.35 8.99
N PHE A 368 17.94 1.06 9.48
CA PHE A 368 18.63 1.88 10.49
C PHE A 368 20.13 1.92 10.23
N ILE A 369 20.80 2.87 10.92
CA ILE A 369 22.22 3.08 10.76
C ILE A 369 23.04 1.98 11.45
N ASP A 370 24.08 1.52 10.80
CA ASP A 370 25.01 0.53 11.33
C ASP A 370 26.05 1.21 12.24
N ASP A 371 25.57 1.63 13.40
CA ASP A 371 26.35 2.21 14.49
C ASP A 371 25.93 1.57 15.80
N SER A 372 26.90 0.99 16.51
CA SER A 372 26.63 0.21 17.73
C SER A 372 25.99 1.03 18.86
N GLU A 373 26.30 2.34 18.97
CA GLU A 373 25.72 3.21 19.98
C GLU A 373 24.28 3.59 19.59
N VAL A 374 24.03 3.85 18.30
CA VAL A 374 22.70 4.16 17.77
C VAL A 374 21.81 2.94 17.88
N ILE A 375 22.27 1.75 17.49
CA ILE A 375 21.52 0.49 17.63
C ILE A 375 21.11 0.25 19.07
N ALA A 376 22.03 0.43 20.03
CA ALA A 376 21.73 0.30 21.45
C ALA A 376 20.77 1.39 21.98
N ALA A 377 20.77 2.57 21.38
CA ALA A 377 19.84 3.62 21.74
C ALA A 377 18.45 3.39 21.11
N LEU A 378 18.39 2.76 19.94
CA LEU A 378 17.13 2.35 19.31
C LEU A 378 16.46 1.21 20.09
N ASP A 379 17.27 0.23 20.55
CA ASP A 379 16.80 -0.98 21.20
C ASP A 379 17.97 -1.59 22.01
N GLU A 380 17.87 -1.57 23.32
CA GLU A 380 18.95 -2.05 24.20
C GLU A 380 19.19 -3.56 24.02
N GLY A 381 18.14 -4.34 23.77
CA GLY A 381 18.22 -5.78 23.55
C GLY A 381 18.82 -6.17 22.19
N ALA A 382 18.85 -5.25 21.23
CA ALA A 382 19.36 -5.53 19.88
C ALA A 382 20.86 -5.90 19.88
N LYS A 383 21.64 -5.36 20.81
CA LYS A 383 23.07 -5.72 20.98
C LYS A 383 23.30 -7.19 21.24
N GLU A 384 22.41 -7.82 22.00
CA GLU A 384 22.46 -9.22 22.35
C GLU A 384 21.66 -10.13 21.39
N ALA A 385 21.26 -9.57 20.23
CA ALA A 385 20.36 -10.22 19.28
C ALA A 385 19.01 -10.65 19.87
N LYS A 386 18.54 -9.92 20.90
CA LYS A 386 17.24 -10.09 21.56
C LYS A 386 16.42 -8.79 21.45
N PRO A 387 16.04 -8.39 20.26
CA PRO A 387 15.37 -7.12 20.05
C PRO A 387 14.00 -7.09 20.72
N GLN A 388 13.64 -5.91 21.25
CA GLN A 388 12.36 -5.64 21.89
C GLN A 388 11.57 -4.54 21.19
N VAL A 389 12.22 -3.79 20.30
CA VAL A 389 11.69 -2.59 19.65
C VAL A 389 11.79 -2.65 18.13
N ILE A 390 12.95 -3.02 17.60
CA ILE A 390 13.23 -3.04 16.16
C ILE A 390 13.45 -4.45 15.62
N ALA A 391 12.94 -4.72 14.42
CA ALA A 391 13.17 -6.00 13.75
C ALA A 391 14.58 -6.07 13.16
N LEU A 392 15.33 -7.10 13.53
CA LEU A 392 16.65 -7.40 12.96
C LEU A 392 16.47 -8.46 11.87
N LYS A 393 16.71 -8.09 10.61
CA LYS A 393 16.58 -9.00 9.46
C LYS A 393 17.89 -9.74 9.17
N GLY A 394 17.79 -10.87 8.50
CA GLY A 394 18.93 -11.69 8.11
C GLY A 394 19.18 -12.90 9.03
N ARG A 395 20.15 -13.73 8.62
CA ARG A 395 20.49 -14.96 9.34
C ARG A 395 21.24 -14.72 10.64
N LYS A 396 22.07 -13.69 10.67
CA LYS A 396 22.85 -13.28 11.84
C LYS A 396 22.25 -12.03 12.45
N LYS A 397 21.55 -12.15 13.54
CA LYS A 397 20.94 -10.99 14.24
C LYS A 397 21.98 -10.02 14.81
N THR A 398 23.24 -10.43 14.96
CA THR A 398 24.37 -9.56 15.36
C THR A 398 24.91 -8.71 14.21
N GLU A 399 24.62 -9.08 12.97
CA GLU A 399 24.98 -8.37 11.75
C GLU A 399 23.73 -8.27 10.88
N PRO A 400 22.74 -7.44 11.23
CA PRO A 400 21.46 -7.44 10.55
C PRO A 400 21.56 -6.89 9.13
N ASP A 401 20.87 -7.54 8.20
CA ASP A 401 20.91 -7.16 6.78
C ASP A 401 20.30 -5.76 6.57
N ASN A 402 19.35 -5.35 7.40
CA ASN A 402 18.65 -4.05 7.33
C ASN A 402 19.34 -2.91 8.09
N SER A 403 20.62 -3.07 8.46
CA SER A 403 21.48 -1.97 8.90
C SER A 403 22.34 -1.47 7.73
N LEU A 404 22.50 -0.15 7.62
CA LEU A 404 23.30 0.51 6.57
C LEU A 404 24.33 1.44 7.19
N SER A 405 25.51 1.53 6.58
CA SER A 405 26.44 2.62 6.92
C SER A 405 25.80 3.99 6.61
N ALA A 406 26.34 5.06 7.21
CA ALA A 406 25.84 6.42 6.97
C ALA A 406 25.86 6.78 5.49
N ASP A 407 26.92 6.40 4.79
CA ASP A 407 27.10 6.61 3.35
C ASP A 407 26.05 5.83 2.51
N LEU A 408 25.86 4.54 2.79
CA LEU A 408 24.85 3.75 2.08
C LEU A 408 23.42 4.23 2.34
N LEU A 409 23.13 4.71 3.55
CA LEU A 409 21.82 5.28 3.86
C LEU A 409 21.60 6.60 3.10
N GLU A 410 22.59 7.47 3.01
CA GLU A 410 22.50 8.71 2.22
C GLU A 410 22.29 8.40 0.74
N LYS A 411 23.05 7.46 0.16
CA LYS A 411 22.84 7.00 -1.22
C LYS A 411 21.46 6.42 -1.46
N LEU A 412 20.91 5.66 -0.51
CA LEU A 412 19.54 5.16 -0.60
C LEU A 412 18.51 6.29 -0.55
N LEU A 413 18.74 7.33 0.24
CA LEU A 413 17.91 8.54 0.26
C LEU A 413 17.97 9.27 -1.09
N ASP A 414 19.16 9.42 -1.66
CA ASP A 414 19.32 10.05 -2.97
C ASP A 414 18.66 9.24 -4.08
N HIS A 415 18.81 7.92 -4.07
CA HIS A 415 18.10 7.01 -4.98
C HIS A 415 16.58 7.22 -4.92
N THR A 416 16.00 7.36 -3.73
CA THR A 416 14.56 7.61 -3.58
C THR A 416 14.14 9.00 -4.06
N VAL A 417 15.00 10.02 -3.90
CA VAL A 417 14.76 11.35 -4.48
C VAL A 417 14.78 11.27 -6.00
N HIS A 418 15.74 10.60 -6.62
CA HIS A 418 15.79 10.39 -8.07
C HIS A 418 14.57 9.61 -8.60
N ALA A 419 14.11 8.60 -7.85
CA ALA A 419 12.86 7.90 -8.20
C ALA A 419 11.64 8.83 -8.17
N ALA A 420 11.58 9.74 -7.21
CA ALA A 420 10.55 10.77 -7.15
C ALA A 420 10.66 11.77 -8.31
N GLU A 421 11.86 12.23 -8.67
CA GLU A 421 12.09 13.11 -9.83
C GLU A 421 11.63 12.48 -11.14
N ASN A 422 11.96 11.20 -11.37
CA ASN A 422 11.54 10.46 -12.56
C ASN A 422 10.01 10.31 -12.61
N CYS A 423 9.38 10.07 -11.47
CA CYS A 423 7.93 10.03 -11.36
C CYS A 423 7.31 11.39 -11.72
N VAL A 424 7.80 12.48 -11.14
CA VAL A 424 7.31 13.84 -11.41
C VAL A 424 7.48 14.20 -12.87
N ARG A 425 8.65 13.91 -13.47
CA ARG A 425 8.90 14.13 -14.91
C ARG A 425 7.86 13.43 -15.75
N SER A 426 7.59 12.17 -15.48
CA SER A 426 6.59 11.40 -16.22
C SER A 426 5.16 11.95 -16.05
N VAL A 427 4.81 12.45 -14.87
CA VAL A 427 3.52 13.14 -14.64
C VAL A 427 3.45 14.42 -15.47
N LEU A 428 4.51 15.22 -15.52
CA LEU A 428 4.57 16.47 -16.29
C LEU A 428 4.52 16.21 -17.80
N ASP A 429 5.12 15.11 -18.26
CA ASP A 429 5.07 14.64 -19.65
C ASP A 429 3.68 14.08 -20.02
N GLY A 430 2.80 13.92 -19.05
CA GLY A 430 1.42 13.48 -19.23
C GLY A 430 1.26 11.98 -19.38
N ASP A 431 2.16 11.17 -18.83
CA ASP A 431 2.04 9.71 -18.84
C ASP A 431 0.79 9.24 -18.08
N ILE A 432 -0.13 8.61 -18.81
CA ILE A 432 -1.38 8.06 -18.31
C ILE A 432 -1.56 6.59 -18.69
N ARG A 433 -0.46 5.91 -19.02
CA ARG A 433 -0.50 4.51 -19.45
C ARG A 433 -1.21 3.63 -18.43
N VAL A 434 -1.97 2.66 -18.93
CA VAL A 434 -2.43 1.53 -18.11
C VAL A 434 -1.27 0.56 -17.96
N PHE A 435 -0.49 0.74 -16.89
CA PHE A 435 0.72 -0.03 -16.65
C PHE A 435 0.84 -0.35 -15.15
N PRO A 436 -0.06 -1.22 -14.63
CA PRO A 436 -0.08 -1.57 -13.23
C PRO A 436 1.10 -2.45 -12.83
N ILE A 437 1.35 -2.52 -11.52
CA ILE A 437 2.25 -3.52 -10.95
C ILE A 437 1.58 -4.88 -11.00
N GLU A 438 2.37 -5.91 -11.32
CA GLU A 438 1.93 -7.30 -11.43
C GLU A 438 1.36 -7.84 -10.11
N GLY A 439 0.29 -8.63 -10.24
CA GLY A 439 -0.25 -9.49 -9.19
C GLY A 439 -0.99 -8.75 -8.08
N LYS A 440 -0.96 -9.36 -6.88
CA LYS A 440 -1.64 -8.89 -5.67
C LYS A 440 -0.85 -7.84 -4.89
N GLU A 441 0.17 -7.27 -5.50
CA GLU A 441 1.01 -6.28 -4.87
C GLU A 441 0.23 -5.01 -4.53
N ARG A 442 0.56 -4.39 -3.41
CA ARG A 442 -0.01 -3.11 -3.01
C ARG A 442 0.25 -2.06 -4.10
N GLY A 443 -0.81 -1.44 -4.58
CA GLY A 443 -0.77 -0.49 -5.70
C GLY A 443 -1.15 -1.10 -7.05
N GLY A 444 -1.26 -2.43 -7.17
CA GLY A 444 -1.74 -3.14 -8.34
C GLY A 444 -3.25 -3.07 -8.54
N CYS A 445 -3.77 -3.97 -9.37
CA CYS A 445 -5.18 -3.96 -9.82
C CYS A 445 -6.17 -4.57 -8.83
N GLU A 446 -5.76 -5.42 -7.89
CA GLU A 446 -6.68 -6.20 -7.03
C GLU A 446 -7.66 -5.32 -6.23
N TYR A 447 -7.18 -4.17 -5.73
CA TYR A 447 -8.00 -3.22 -4.95
C TYR A 447 -8.07 -1.85 -5.63
N CYS A 448 -8.11 -1.83 -6.97
CA CYS A 448 -8.17 -0.59 -7.71
C CYS A 448 -9.63 -0.12 -7.86
N ASP A 449 -9.95 1.07 -7.32
CA ASP A 449 -11.28 1.68 -7.38
C ASP A 449 -11.75 1.94 -8.83
N TYR A 450 -10.80 1.97 -9.77
CA TYR A 450 -11.07 2.26 -11.19
C TYR A 450 -11.08 1.03 -12.08
N ALA A 451 -11.04 -0.19 -11.52
CA ALA A 451 -11.01 -1.42 -12.30
C ALA A 451 -12.19 -1.56 -13.26
N ALA A 452 -13.38 -1.13 -12.84
CA ALA A 452 -14.60 -1.17 -13.67
C ALA A 452 -14.54 -0.24 -14.89
N ILE A 453 -13.78 0.86 -14.82
CA ILE A 453 -13.59 1.82 -15.92
C ILE A 453 -12.41 1.38 -16.79
N CYS A 454 -11.28 1.05 -16.16
CA CYS A 454 -10.04 0.65 -16.81
C CYS A 454 -10.17 -0.67 -17.58
N ARG A 455 -10.83 -1.66 -16.96
CA ARG A 455 -11.02 -3.03 -17.50
C ARG A 455 -9.73 -3.69 -17.97
N PHE A 456 -8.65 -3.42 -17.22
CA PHE A 456 -7.36 -4.04 -17.50
C PHE A 456 -7.43 -5.56 -17.27
N GLU A 457 -6.95 -6.32 -18.23
CA GLU A 457 -6.80 -7.77 -18.17
C GLU A 457 -5.43 -8.13 -18.78
N ASN A 458 -4.54 -8.72 -17.98
CA ASN A 458 -3.16 -8.97 -18.38
C ASN A 458 -3.00 -9.93 -19.55
N HIS A 459 -3.99 -10.82 -19.78
CA HIS A 459 -3.99 -11.78 -20.88
C HIS A 459 -4.37 -11.17 -22.22
N ARG A 460 -4.85 -9.91 -22.27
CA ARG A 460 -5.24 -9.24 -23.52
C ARG A 460 -4.03 -8.65 -24.24
N SER A 461 -4.03 -8.81 -25.58
CA SER A 461 -2.98 -8.24 -26.42
C SER A 461 -2.85 -6.73 -26.23
N GLY A 462 -1.60 -6.27 -26.02
CA GLY A 462 -1.28 -4.86 -25.79
C GLY A 462 -1.31 -4.44 -24.33
N ASN A 463 -1.95 -5.18 -23.42
CA ASN A 463 -1.87 -4.92 -22.00
C ASN A 463 -0.54 -5.44 -21.42
N ARG A 464 0.02 -4.68 -20.51
CA ARG A 464 1.30 -5.02 -19.85
C ARG A 464 1.19 -4.73 -18.37
N GLU A 465 1.80 -5.58 -17.57
CA GLU A 465 2.06 -5.37 -16.15
C GLU A 465 3.55 -5.11 -15.93
N ARG A 466 3.85 -4.42 -14.86
CA ARG A 466 5.21 -4.14 -14.44
C ARG A 466 5.60 -5.09 -13.31
N THR A 467 6.58 -5.93 -13.57
CA THR A 467 7.19 -6.79 -12.55
C THR A 467 8.16 -6.00 -11.69
N ILE A 468 8.16 -6.27 -10.40
CA ILE A 468 9.15 -5.73 -9.47
C ILE A 468 10.25 -6.76 -9.29
N ASP A 469 11.48 -6.36 -9.58
CA ASP A 469 12.63 -7.20 -9.29
C ASP A 469 12.80 -7.36 -7.77
N LYS A 470 12.81 -8.61 -7.32
CA LYS A 470 13.04 -8.91 -5.91
C LYS A 470 14.51 -8.66 -5.57
N MET A 471 14.76 -7.58 -4.86
CA MET A 471 16.08 -7.19 -4.40
C MET A 471 16.34 -7.71 -2.98
N THR A 472 17.48 -8.31 -2.76
CA THR A 472 17.98 -8.60 -1.41
C THR A 472 18.71 -7.37 -0.85
N TRP A 473 18.82 -7.25 0.46
CA TRP A 473 19.62 -6.20 1.10
C TRP A 473 21.06 -6.17 0.56
N LYS A 474 21.65 -7.34 0.36
CA LYS A 474 22.98 -7.47 -0.22
C LYS A 474 23.06 -6.89 -1.63
N ALA A 475 22.10 -7.22 -2.49
CA ALA A 475 22.05 -6.71 -3.86
C ALA A 475 21.88 -5.18 -3.90
N VAL A 476 21.05 -4.62 -3.00
CA VAL A 476 20.89 -3.16 -2.90
C VAL A 476 22.18 -2.50 -2.42
N LYS A 477 22.84 -3.03 -1.39
CA LYS A 477 24.13 -2.50 -0.92
C LYS A 477 25.18 -2.48 -2.05
N GLU A 478 25.32 -3.60 -2.78
CA GLU A 478 26.23 -3.71 -3.92
C GLU A 478 25.87 -2.75 -5.09
N ALA A 479 24.57 -2.48 -5.30
CA ALA A 479 24.13 -1.54 -6.32
C ALA A 479 24.47 -0.09 -5.95
N LEU A 480 24.22 0.30 -4.68
CA LEU A 480 24.55 1.63 -4.16
C LEU A 480 26.06 1.92 -4.16
N GLU A 481 26.90 0.88 -3.96
CA GLU A 481 28.36 1.00 -4.06
C GLU A 481 28.81 1.21 -5.50
N LYS A 482 28.16 0.59 -6.49
CA LYS A 482 28.53 0.69 -7.92
C LYS A 482 28.10 1.99 -8.59
N GLU A 483 27.04 2.65 -8.10
CA GLU A 483 26.61 3.96 -8.63
C GLU A 483 27.72 5.02 -8.55
N GLU A 484 28.69 4.89 -7.65
CA GLU A 484 29.88 5.76 -7.59
C GLU A 484 30.85 5.54 -8.73
N GLU A 485 31.10 4.30 -9.16
CA GLU A 485 32.09 3.99 -10.20
C GLU A 485 31.64 4.47 -11.59
N GLY A 486 30.34 4.66 -11.78
CA GLY A 486 29.76 5.13 -13.05
C GLY A 486 29.66 6.65 -13.20
N ASN A 487 29.77 7.42 -12.08
CA ASN A 487 29.67 8.87 -12.05
C ASN A 487 31.03 9.59 -11.81
N ALA A 488 32.12 8.83 -11.68
CA ALA A 488 33.49 9.34 -11.58
C ALA A 488 34.21 9.18 -12.95
#